data_157eec8012bdae129c10677aeec8a0fe
#
_entry.id   157eec8012bdae129c10677aeec8a0fe
#
_cell.length_a   1.000
_cell.length_b   1.000
_cell.length_c   1.000
_cell.angle_alpha   90.00
_cell.angle_beta   90.00
_cell.angle_gamma   90.00
#
_symmetry.space_group_name_H-M   'P 1'
#
loop_
_entity.id
_entity.type
_entity.pdbx_description
1 polymer ?
#
loop_
_entity_poly.entity_id
_entity_poly.type
_entity_poly.pdbx_seq_one_letter_code
_entity_poly.pdbx_strand_id
1 'polypeptide(L)'
;MRVLLGLWLIFSFGIVNAQDNEKEEVKKTVQMFFDGFHKQDSTHIKSTTSAGIILQTIGYNKDGMSVVKTSDFSDFLKAIVSIPDSTKFQEKLLSYQIKVDGSMANAWTPYEFLINDSLSHCGVNSFQLHKQDGTWKIIYLIDTRRRQNCD
;
A
#
# COMPACT_ATOMS: atom_id res chain seq x y z
N MET A 1 -6.07 -19.82 -57.03
CA MET A 1 -5.13 -19.69 -55.94
C MET A 1 -5.15 -18.25 -55.48
N ARG A 2 -6.02 -17.89 -54.53
CA ARG A 2 -6.13 -16.53 -53.95
C ARG A 2 -5.91 -16.62 -52.46
N VAL A 3 -4.90 -15.90 -52.02
CA VAL A 3 -4.29 -15.87 -50.70
C VAL A 3 -5.24 -15.22 -49.71
N LEU A 4 -5.56 -15.93 -48.64
CA LEU A 4 -6.12 -15.41 -47.40
C LEU A 4 -4.96 -14.89 -46.52
N LEU A 5 -4.61 -13.63 -46.66
CA LEU A 5 -3.72 -12.91 -45.76
C LEU A 5 -4.50 -11.70 -45.25
N GLY A 6 -4.88 -11.74 -44.01
CA GLY A 6 -5.43 -10.54 -43.35
C GLY A 6 -6.44 -10.81 -42.27
N LEU A 7 -6.00 -11.30 -41.10
CA LEU A 7 -6.72 -11.09 -39.83
C LEU A 7 -5.84 -11.48 -38.60
N TRP A 8 -4.76 -10.74 -38.36
CA TRP A 8 -3.91 -11.01 -37.15
C TRP A 8 -3.35 -9.74 -36.49
N LEU A 9 -4.14 -8.64 -36.41
CA LEU A 9 -3.60 -7.39 -35.85
C LEU A 9 -4.51 -6.64 -34.87
N ILE A 10 -5.51 -7.28 -34.25
CA ILE A 10 -6.46 -6.54 -33.37
C ILE A 10 -6.42 -6.97 -31.90
N PHE A 11 -5.56 -7.92 -31.47
CA PHE A 11 -5.61 -8.44 -30.10
C PHE A 11 -4.67 -7.77 -29.06
N SER A 12 -3.77 -6.87 -29.47
CA SER A 12 -2.74 -6.34 -28.58
C SER A 12 -3.17 -5.10 -27.76
N PHE A 13 -4.14 -4.33 -28.22
CA PHE A 13 -4.54 -3.07 -27.55
C PHE A 13 -5.44 -3.27 -26.32
N GLY A 14 -6.19 -4.34 -26.24
CA GLY A 14 -7.12 -4.60 -25.12
C GLY A 14 -6.41 -5.00 -23.83
N ILE A 15 -5.28 -5.67 -23.90
CA ILE A 15 -4.55 -6.20 -22.74
C ILE A 15 -3.82 -5.10 -21.97
N VAL A 16 -3.25 -4.12 -22.68
CA VAL A 16 -2.53 -3.00 -22.05
C VAL A 16 -3.47 -2.11 -21.25
N ASN A 17 -4.63 -1.77 -21.81
CA ASN A 17 -5.63 -0.96 -21.12
C ASN A 17 -6.20 -1.64 -19.85
N ALA A 18 -6.39 -2.95 -19.90
CA ALA A 18 -6.89 -3.71 -18.75
C ALA A 18 -5.88 -3.72 -17.58
N GLN A 19 -4.58 -3.90 -17.89
CA GLN A 19 -3.53 -3.94 -16.88
C GLN A 19 -3.28 -2.58 -16.24
N ASP A 20 -3.38 -1.49 -17.00
CA ASP A 20 -3.24 -0.13 -16.45
C ASP A 20 -4.43 0.23 -15.56
N ASN A 21 -5.65 -0.19 -15.91
CA ASN A 21 -6.82 -0.05 -15.05
C ASN A 21 -6.66 -0.79 -13.71
N GLU A 22 -6.12 -2.01 -13.74
CA GLU A 22 -5.87 -2.77 -12.50
C GLU A 22 -4.84 -2.08 -11.59
N LYS A 23 -3.79 -1.48 -12.15
CA LYS A 23 -2.82 -0.69 -11.36
C LYS A 23 -3.46 0.52 -10.70
N GLU A 24 -4.34 1.23 -11.40
CA GLU A 24 -5.05 2.38 -10.82
C GLU A 24 -6.01 1.95 -9.70
N GLU A 25 -6.70 0.80 -9.83
CA GLU A 25 -7.55 0.28 -8.75
C GLU A 25 -6.72 -0.15 -7.52
N VAL A 26 -5.55 -0.75 -7.71
CA VAL A 26 -4.59 -1.05 -6.63
C VAL A 26 -4.14 0.24 -5.94
N LYS A 27 -3.73 1.25 -6.71
CA LYS A 27 -3.32 2.56 -6.20
C LYS A 27 -4.43 3.21 -5.38
N LYS A 28 -5.65 3.19 -5.88
CA LYS A 28 -6.83 3.71 -5.19
C LYS A 28 -7.07 2.99 -3.85
N THR A 29 -6.91 1.67 -3.81
CA THR A 29 -7.03 0.90 -2.55
C THR A 29 -6.00 1.36 -1.52
N VAL A 30 -4.74 1.56 -1.93
CA VAL A 30 -3.67 2.07 -1.04
C VAL A 30 -3.98 3.51 -0.59
N GLN A 31 -4.45 4.37 -1.49
CA GLN A 31 -4.85 5.74 -1.13
C GLN A 31 -6.01 5.75 -0.13
N MET A 32 -7.03 4.93 -0.34
CA MET A 32 -8.16 4.79 0.60
C MET A 32 -7.71 4.30 1.98
N PHE A 33 -6.74 3.39 2.05
CA PHE A 33 -6.14 2.96 3.32
C PHE A 33 -5.56 4.16 4.08
N PHE A 34 -4.77 5.01 3.40
CA PHE A 34 -4.17 6.19 4.02
C PHE A 34 -5.18 7.30 4.30
N ASP A 35 -6.23 7.44 3.49
CA ASP A 35 -7.33 8.35 3.80
C ASP A 35 -8.01 7.98 5.14
N GLY A 36 -8.26 6.70 5.36
CA GLY A 36 -8.76 6.20 6.63
C GLY A 36 -7.75 6.39 7.78
N PHE A 37 -6.47 6.13 7.52
CA PHE A 37 -5.38 6.31 8.47
C PHE A 37 -5.27 7.76 8.95
N HIS A 38 -5.24 8.73 8.04
CA HIS A 38 -5.13 10.16 8.37
C HIS A 38 -6.39 10.71 9.06
N LYS A 39 -7.58 10.14 8.77
CA LYS A 39 -8.84 10.50 9.40
C LYS A 39 -9.10 9.74 10.70
N GLN A 40 -8.20 8.85 11.10
CA GLN A 40 -8.37 7.97 12.25
C GLN A 40 -9.65 7.12 12.17
N ASP A 41 -10.09 6.82 10.94
CA ASP A 41 -11.29 6.03 10.67
C ASP A 41 -10.96 4.54 10.51
N SER A 42 -11.09 3.81 11.62
CA SER A 42 -10.80 2.36 11.64
C SER A 42 -11.74 1.55 10.73
N THR A 43 -12.96 2.02 10.50
CA THR A 43 -13.93 1.36 9.60
C THR A 43 -13.47 1.52 8.14
N HIS A 44 -13.03 2.71 7.78
CA HIS A 44 -12.51 2.99 6.45
C HIS A 44 -11.23 2.18 6.18
N ILE A 45 -10.28 2.12 7.14
CA ILE A 45 -9.08 1.29 7.03
C ILE A 45 -9.47 -0.19 6.81
N LYS A 46 -10.37 -0.75 7.63
CA LYS A 46 -10.84 -2.14 7.51
C LYS A 46 -11.47 -2.43 6.15
N SER A 47 -12.15 -1.44 5.55
CA SER A 47 -12.78 -1.63 4.23
C SER A 47 -11.78 -1.90 3.12
N THR A 48 -10.51 -1.52 3.28
CA THR A 48 -9.43 -1.70 2.29
C THR A 48 -8.58 -2.95 2.53
N THR A 49 -8.79 -3.63 3.66
CA THR A 49 -7.96 -4.77 4.08
C THR A 49 -8.73 -6.09 4.08
N SER A 50 -8.02 -7.21 4.00
CA SER A 50 -8.58 -8.52 4.31
C SER A 50 -8.72 -8.73 5.83
N ALA A 51 -9.59 -9.64 6.26
CA ALA A 51 -9.76 -9.98 7.68
C ALA A 51 -8.48 -10.54 8.33
N GLY A 52 -7.61 -11.17 7.55
CA GLY A 52 -6.36 -11.77 8.02
C GLY A 52 -5.11 -11.00 7.63
N ILE A 53 -5.21 -9.68 7.45
CA ILE A 53 -4.05 -8.84 7.11
C ILE A 53 -2.90 -9.03 8.09
N ILE A 54 -1.67 -9.10 7.56
CA ILE A 54 -0.44 -9.15 8.35
C ILE A 54 0.25 -7.79 8.25
N LEU A 55 0.57 -7.19 9.40
CA LEU A 55 1.31 -5.94 9.51
C LEU A 55 2.68 -6.18 10.11
N GLN A 56 3.72 -5.75 9.42
CA GLN A 56 5.10 -5.85 9.90
C GLN A 56 5.87 -4.55 9.70
N THR A 57 6.86 -4.33 10.56
CA THR A 57 7.81 -3.21 10.45
C THR A 57 9.23 -3.73 10.61
N ILE A 58 10.11 -3.35 9.70
CA ILE A 58 11.56 -3.56 9.84
C ILE A 58 12.13 -2.34 10.56
N GLY A 59 12.74 -2.58 11.71
CA GLY A 59 13.37 -1.56 12.52
C GLY A 59 14.63 -2.11 13.20
N TYR A 60 15.17 -1.35 14.15
CA TYR A 60 16.35 -1.74 14.92
C TYR A 60 15.97 -1.96 16.38
N ASN A 61 16.56 -2.98 17.01
CA ASN A 61 16.48 -3.20 18.44
C ASN A 61 17.48 -2.29 19.20
N LYS A 62 17.50 -2.41 20.53
CA LYS A 62 18.39 -1.62 21.38
C LYS A 62 19.87 -1.86 21.12
N ASP A 63 20.22 -3.03 20.59
CA ASP A 63 21.58 -3.45 20.26
C ASP A 63 21.99 -3.04 18.83
N GLY A 64 21.14 -2.30 18.12
CA GLY A 64 21.37 -1.86 16.75
C GLY A 64 21.17 -2.95 15.68
N MET A 65 20.62 -4.12 16.04
CA MET A 65 20.34 -5.19 15.09
C MET A 65 19.01 -4.97 14.40
N SER A 66 18.96 -5.21 13.08
CA SER A 66 17.73 -5.19 12.32
C SER A 66 16.79 -6.31 12.76
N VAL A 67 15.53 -5.97 13.03
CA VAL A 67 14.50 -6.91 13.46
C VAL A 67 13.19 -6.65 12.74
N VAL A 68 12.43 -7.72 12.50
CA VAL A 68 11.05 -7.62 12.01
C VAL A 68 10.12 -7.69 13.21
N LYS A 69 9.21 -6.73 13.33
CA LYS A 69 8.15 -6.71 14.34
C LYS A 69 6.81 -6.92 13.64
N THR A 70 6.02 -7.85 14.13
CA THR A 70 4.64 -8.05 13.71
C THR A 70 3.71 -7.34 14.66
N SER A 71 2.75 -6.60 14.14
CA SER A 71 1.72 -5.90 14.90
C SER A 71 0.37 -6.59 14.72
N ASP A 72 -0.39 -6.73 15.79
CA ASP A 72 -1.79 -7.11 15.69
C ASP A 72 -2.58 -5.98 15.01
N PHE A 73 -3.47 -6.34 14.08
CA PHE A 73 -4.22 -5.35 13.32
C PHE A 73 -5.23 -4.59 14.19
N SER A 74 -5.84 -5.26 15.18
CA SER A 74 -6.77 -4.59 16.09
C SER A 74 -6.06 -3.58 16.99
N ASP A 75 -4.84 -3.90 17.42
CA ASP A 75 -4.04 -2.99 18.23
C ASP A 75 -3.50 -1.81 17.40
N PHE A 76 -3.12 -2.05 16.15
CA PHE A 76 -2.82 -0.98 15.21
C PHE A 76 -3.99 0.00 15.05
N LEU A 77 -5.21 -0.50 14.82
CA LEU A 77 -6.40 0.33 14.68
C LEU A 77 -6.71 1.12 15.95
N LYS A 78 -6.60 0.49 17.13
CA LYS A 78 -6.77 1.18 18.43
C LYS A 78 -5.73 2.30 18.59
N ALA A 79 -4.48 2.03 18.24
CA ALA A 79 -3.42 3.02 18.33
C ALA A 79 -3.70 4.25 17.45
N ILE A 80 -4.18 4.02 16.22
CA ILE A 80 -4.49 5.12 15.29
C ILE A 80 -5.66 5.98 15.81
N VAL A 81 -6.77 5.37 16.25
CA VAL A 81 -7.93 6.13 16.74
C VAL A 81 -7.69 6.79 18.09
N SER A 82 -6.65 6.39 18.84
CA SER A 82 -6.29 6.99 20.12
C SER A 82 -5.32 8.17 20.02
N ILE A 83 -4.83 8.50 18.82
CA ILE A 83 -3.97 9.67 18.62
C ILE A 83 -4.78 10.93 18.96
N PRO A 84 -4.32 11.81 19.85
CA PRO A 84 -5.06 13.01 20.23
C PRO A 84 -5.28 13.96 19.04
N ASP A 85 -6.43 14.64 19.00
CA ASP A 85 -6.77 15.61 17.94
C ASP A 85 -5.76 16.78 17.84
N SER A 86 -5.02 17.04 18.92
CA SER A 86 -3.93 18.04 18.95
C SER A 86 -2.68 17.58 18.20
N THR A 87 -2.58 16.30 17.82
CA THR A 87 -1.42 15.75 17.12
C THR A 87 -1.77 15.60 15.63
N LYS A 88 -1.23 16.49 14.81
CA LYS A 88 -1.29 16.30 13.36
C LYS A 88 -0.27 15.25 12.95
N PHE A 89 -0.68 14.28 12.17
CA PHE A 89 0.24 13.32 11.57
C PHE A 89 -0.14 13.06 10.11
N GLN A 90 0.85 12.81 9.30
CA GLN A 90 0.67 12.52 7.88
C GLN A 90 1.74 11.57 7.38
N GLU A 91 1.34 10.52 6.71
CA GLU A 91 2.22 9.72 5.89
C GLU A 91 2.04 10.15 4.43
N LYS A 92 3.03 10.87 3.92
CA LYS A 92 3.05 11.38 2.56
C LYS A 92 3.71 10.36 1.66
N LEU A 93 2.95 9.71 0.79
CA LEU A 93 3.48 8.79 -0.20
C LEU A 93 4.11 9.57 -1.35
N LEU A 94 5.37 9.29 -1.67
CA LEU A 94 6.16 10.04 -2.65
C LEU A 94 5.96 9.50 -4.07
N SER A 95 5.79 8.19 -4.22
CA SER A 95 5.55 7.53 -5.50
C SER A 95 4.88 6.18 -5.33
N TYR A 96 4.44 5.60 -6.44
CA TYR A 96 3.83 4.26 -6.50
C TYR A 96 4.49 3.43 -7.58
N GLN A 97 5.11 2.33 -7.19
CA GLN A 97 5.57 1.29 -8.12
C GLN A 97 4.64 0.09 -7.95
N ILE A 98 3.75 -0.13 -8.91
CA ILE A 98 2.70 -1.15 -8.82
C ILE A 98 2.95 -2.22 -9.89
N LYS A 99 2.88 -3.48 -9.46
CA LYS A 99 2.91 -4.66 -10.34
C LYS A 99 1.65 -5.47 -10.09
N VAL A 100 1.04 -5.97 -11.15
CA VAL A 100 -0.18 -6.79 -11.10
C VAL A 100 0.06 -8.06 -11.91
N ASP A 101 -0.35 -9.18 -11.32
CA ASP A 101 -0.39 -10.49 -11.97
C ASP A 101 -1.69 -11.21 -11.58
N GLY A 102 -2.67 -11.21 -12.49
CA GLY A 102 -4.00 -11.77 -12.24
C GLY A 102 -4.67 -11.13 -11.03
N SER A 103 -4.94 -11.92 -10.01
CA SER A 103 -5.58 -11.48 -8.76
C SER A 103 -4.59 -11.09 -7.65
N MET A 104 -3.30 -11.04 -7.95
CA MET A 104 -2.24 -10.59 -7.03
C MET A 104 -1.67 -9.25 -7.48
N ALA A 105 -1.41 -8.36 -6.53
CA ALA A 105 -0.67 -7.13 -6.79
C ALA A 105 0.33 -6.81 -5.69
N ASN A 106 1.38 -6.08 -6.07
CA ASN A 106 2.35 -5.48 -5.16
C ASN A 106 2.39 -3.97 -5.40
N ALA A 107 2.42 -3.18 -4.32
CA ALA A 107 2.67 -1.75 -4.37
C ALA A 107 3.84 -1.39 -3.46
N TRP A 108 4.87 -0.78 -4.04
CA TRP A 108 6.04 -0.25 -3.34
C TRP A 108 5.93 1.27 -3.30
N THR A 109 5.81 1.84 -2.08
CA THR A 109 5.55 3.27 -1.89
C THR A 109 6.55 3.88 -0.92
N PRO A 110 7.58 4.59 -1.40
CA PRO A 110 8.40 5.44 -0.55
C PRO A 110 7.55 6.49 0.15
N TYR A 111 7.87 6.80 1.41
CA TYR A 111 7.09 7.74 2.21
C TYR A 111 7.94 8.63 3.12
N GLU A 112 7.38 9.78 3.48
CA GLU A 112 7.76 10.63 4.58
C GLU A 112 6.65 10.63 5.64
N PHE A 113 7.00 10.43 6.90
CA PHE A 113 6.06 10.54 8.01
C PHE A 113 6.29 11.83 8.78
N LEU A 114 5.28 12.68 8.79
CA LEU A 114 5.32 13.98 9.46
C LEU A 114 4.47 13.94 10.74
N ILE A 115 4.97 14.60 11.78
CA ILE A 115 4.24 14.89 13.02
C ILE A 115 4.31 16.40 13.25
N ASN A 116 3.15 17.05 13.36
CA ASN A 116 3.04 18.50 13.51
C ASN A 116 3.88 19.26 12.47
N ASP A 117 3.72 18.87 11.22
CA ASP A 117 4.40 19.40 10.04
C ASP A 117 5.94 19.22 10.04
N SER A 118 6.50 18.48 10.98
CA SER A 118 7.93 18.15 11.07
C SER A 118 8.20 16.70 10.67
N LEU A 119 9.26 16.45 9.88
CA LEU A 119 9.66 15.12 9.49
C LEU A 119 10.07 14.30 10.72
N SER A 120 9.37 13.20 10.99
CA SER A 120 9.65 12.25 12.06
C SER A 120 10.55 11.11 11.60
N HIS A 121 10.21 10.53 10.47
CA HIS A 121 10.93 9.42 9.85
C HIS A 121 10.49 9.24 8.38
N CYS A 122 11.22 8.43 7.66
CA CYS A 122 10.90 8.04 6.30
C CYS A 122 11.09 6.53 6.11
N GLY A 123 10.62 6.02 5.01
CA GLY A 123 10.78 4.62 4.69
C GLY A 123 10.14 4.22 3.38
N VAL A 124 9.84 2.96 3.29
CA VAL A 124 9.10 2.38 2.17
C VAL A 124 8.05 1.44 2.73
N ASN A 125 6.85 1.53 2.23
CA ASN A 125 5.83 0.50 2.41
C ASN A 125 5.88 -0.48 1.25
N SER A 126 5.79 -1.76 1.54
CA SER A 126 5.55 -2.83 0.59
C SER A 126 4.21 -3.48 0.90
N PHE A 127 3.23 -3.24 0.03
CA PHE A 127 1.90 -3.83 0.11
C PHE A 127 1.82 -5.07 -0.77
N GLN A 128 1.16 -6.11 -0.28
CA GLN A 128 0.63 -7.20 -1.10
C GLN A 128 -0.89 -7.11 -1.08
N LEU A 129 -1.50 -7.21 -2.25
CA LEU A 129 -2.95 -7.14 -2.40
C LEU A 129 -3.46 -8.38 -3.13
N HIS A 130 -4.68 -8.76 -2.80
CA HIS A 130 -5.45 -9.82 -3.45
C HIS A 130 -6.76 -9.24 -3.97
N LYS A 131 -7.13 -9.57 -5.20
CA LYS A 131 -8.42 -9.21 -5.79
C LYS A 131 -9.47 -10.23 -5.38
N GLN A 132 -10.29 -9.88 -4.40
CA GLN A 132 -11.35 -10.70 -3.87
C GLN A 132 -12.70 -10.14 -4.34
N ASP A 133 -13.51 -10.97 -5.01
CA ASP A 133 -14.82 -10.60 -5.52
C ASP A 133 -14.82 -9.28 -6.31
N GLY A 134 -13.82 -9.12 -7.19
CA GLY A 134 -13.63 -7.95 -8.02
C GLY A 134 -13.06 -6.72 -7.31
N THR A 135 -12.73 -6.81 -6.01
CA THR A 135 -12.21 -5.69 -5.20
C THR A 135 -10.81 -6.01 -4.66
N TRP A 136 -9.88 -5.07 -4.81
CA TRP A 136 -8.54 -5.21 -4.24
C TRP A 136 -8.57 -5.03 -2.72
N LYS A 137 -7.93 -5.97 -2.00
CA LYS A 137 -7.78 -5.96 -0.54
C LYS A 137 -6.32 -6.12 -0.16
N ILE A 138 -5.83 -5.32 0.76
CA ILE A 138 -4.50 -5.44 1.33
C ILE A 138 -4.48 -6.67 2.24
N ILE A 139 -3.59 -7.63 1.93
CA ILE A 139 -3.42 -8.88 2.71
C ILE A 139 -2.14 -8.85 3.55
N TYR A 140 -1.17 -8.01 3.16
CA TYR A 140 0.10 -7.87 3.86
C TYR A 140 0.66 -6.47 3.65
N LEU A 141 1.19 -5.89 4.71
CA LEU A 141 1.95 -4.65 4.68
C LEU A 141 3.21 -4.81 5.53
N ILE A 142 4.36 -4.55 4.94
CA ILE A 142 5.62 -4.40 5.66
C ILE A 142 6.23 -3.04 5.32
N ASP A 143 6.72 -2.35 6.34
CA ASP A 143 7.42 -1.07 6.17
C ASP A 143 8.84 -1.09 6.73
N THR A 144 9.66 -0.17 6.26
CA THR A 144 10.93 0.20 6.88
C THR A 144 10.80 1.57 7.53
N ARG A 145 11.51 1.81 8.63
CA ARG A 145 11.53 3.12 9.31
C ARG A 145 12.96 3.60 9.53
N ARG A 146 13.27 4.75 8.96
CA ARG A 146 14.59 5.39 9.04
C ARG A 146 14.42 6.83 9.53
N ARG A 147 15.39 7.32 10.30
CA ARG A 147 15.46 8.73 10.71
C ARG A 147 16.60 9.50 10.05
N GLN A 148 17.33 8.83 9.18
CA GLN A 148 18.45 9.37 8.40
C GLN A 148 18.31 8.92 6.95
N ASN A 149 18.92 9.67 6.03
CA ASN A 149 18.84 9.42 4.58
C ASN A 149 17.39 9.34 4.12
N CYS A 150 16.64 10.40 4.39
CA CYS A 150 15.25 10.61 4.00
C CYS A 150 15.16 11.53 2.75
N ASP A 151 16.08 11.34 1.81
CA ASP A 151 16.17 12.15 0.58
C ASP A 151 15.22 11.60 -0.49
#